data_aa923794f157a3de69afe65651edf1ff
#
_entry.id   aa923794f157a3de69afe65651edf1ff
#
_cell.length_a   1.000
_cell.length_b   1.000
_cell.length_c   1.000
_cell.angle_alpha   90.00
_cell.angle_beta   90.00
_cell.angle_gamma   90.00
#
_symmetry.space_group_name_H-M   'P 1'
#
loop_
_entity.id
_entity.type
_entity.pdbx_description
1 polymer ?
#
loop_
_entity_poly.entity_id
_entity_poly.type
_entity_poly.pdbx_seq_one_letter_code
_entity_poly.pdbx_strand_id
1 'polypeptide(L)'
;MSNLDTLMRRQHERNIALIGNSHYMRDRVGSNVLPFVLDPAAGGELSGDQVNALEALSIEAARTAVSSLASLAEIGELDHLGGGLDIIPALTMTVSMTDYEKIEYTIENAHCSIGYYSVLAAFGFIEQDHVVREFRRSLDIAGHVSWVPGGTQLNGGRLGVMIPTAAGQALGKKAHFGDGSAVICHCGDAGWISGQALNGFNVADLHGAPMVFVMHRNGIQLSGSNKQIMDKDPRPIISALGIELIEIESMHDTQALYGATLYAEAAARQ
;
A
#
# COMPACT_ATOMS: atom_id res chain seq x y z
N MET A 1 -2.15 -15.23 23.08
CA MET A 1 -2.49 -14.37 21.94
C MET A 1 -1.51 -13.22 21.98
N SER A 2 -0.80 -13.01 20.89
CA SER A 2 0.09 -11.85 20.78
C SER A 2 -0.73 -10.55 20.79
N ASN A 3 -0.10 -9.43 21.11
CA ASN A 3 -0.75 -8.11 21.02
C ASN A 3 -1.29 -7.87 19.61
N LEU A 4 -0.66 -8.47 18.65
CA LEU A 4 -0.90 -8.41 17.24
C LEU A 4 -2.16 -9.18 16.81
N ASP A 5 -2.40 -10.40 17.32
CA ASP A 5 -3.66 -11.12 17.10
C ASP A 5 -4.86 -10.30 17.58
N THR A 6 -4.64 -9.52 18.64
CA THR A 6 -5.66 -8.63 19.20
C THR A 6 -5.93 -7.44 18.27
N LEU A 7 -4.88 -6.84 17.70
CA LEU A 7 -5.01 -5.70 16.77
C LEU A 7 -5.68 -6.11 15.46
N MET A 8 -5.24 -7.22 14.85
CA MET A 8 -5.86 -7.75 13.62
C MET A 8 -7.33 -8.11 13.84
N ARG A 9 -7.65 -8.71 15.00
CA ARG A 9 -9.04 -9.00 15.35
C ARG A 9 -9.87 -7.73 15.51
N ARG A 10 -9.37 -6.71 16.20
CA ARG A 10 -10.05 -5.41 16.35
C ARG A 10 -10.27 -4.73 15.01
N GLN A 11 -9.28 -4.77 14.12
CA GLN A 11 -9.42 -4.22 12.78
C GLN A 11 -10.46 -4.97 11.97
N HIS A 12 -10.44 -6.30 12.02
CA HIS A 12 -11.46 -7.13 11.37
C HIS A 12 -12.86 -6.84 11.92
N GLU A 13 -13.03 -6.80 13.25
CA GLU A 13 -14.30 -6.47 13.91
C GLU A 13 -14.77 -5.05 13.52
N ARG A 14 -13.86 -4.07 13.49
CA ARG A 14 -14.16 -2.70 13.04
C ARG A 14 -14.61 -2.68 11.59
N ASN A 15 -13.91 -3.38 10.71
CA ASN A 15 -14.27 -3.45 9.30
C ASN A 15 -15.62 -4.12 9.09
N ILE A 16 -15.88 -5.23 9.78
CA ILE A 16 -17.20 -5.89 9.76
C ILE A 16 -18.31 -4.97 10.26
N ALA A 17 -18.08 -4.23 11.35
CA ALA A 17 -19.05 -3.28 11.88
C ALA A 17 -19.36 -2.15 10.89
N LEU A 18 -18.32 -1.61 10.24
CA LEU A 18 -18.49 -0.58 9.19
C LEU A 18 -19.25 -1.14 7.99
N ILE A 19 -18.98 -2.36 7.60
CA ILE A 19 -19.60 -3.05 6.46
C ILE A 19 -21.03 -3.45 6.77
N GLY A 20 -21.33 -3.83 8.01
CA GLY A 20 -22.68 -4.20 8.44
C GLY A 20 -23.73 -3.11 8.16
N ASN A 21 -23.30 -1.86 8.03
CA ASN A 21 -24.09 -0.71 7.66
C ASN A 21 -24.08 -0.42 6.14
N SER A 22 -23.29 -1.15 5.34
CA SER A 22 -23.19 -0.96 3.90
C SER A 22 -23.90 -2.07 3.14
N HIS A 23 -24.89 -1.71 2.31
CA HIS A 23 -25.58 -2.66 1.45
C HIS A 23 -24.67 -3.35 0.43
N TYR A 24 -23.58 -2.67 0.02
CA TYR A 24 -22.68 -3.16 -1.01
C TYR A 24 -21.59 -4.10 -0.48
N MET A 25 -21.25 -4.00 0.79
CA MET A 25 -20.11 -4.68 1.36
C MET A 25 -20.48 -5.87 2.25
N ARG A 26 -21.72 -5.92 2.73
CA ARG A 26 -22.19 -6.87 3.75
C ARG A 26 -21.91 -8.34 3.44
N ASP A 27 -22.02 -8.73 2.18
CA ASP A 27 -21.90 -10.13 1.77
C ASP A 27 -20.51 -10.45 1.15
N ARG A 28 -19.55 -9.53 1.26
CA ARG A 28 -18.27 -9.57 0.51
C ARG A 28 -17.03 -9.57 1.37
N VAL A 29 -17.20 -9.65 2.68
CA VAL A 29 -16.08 -9.76 3.61
C VAL A 29 -15.61 -11.19 3.67
N GLY A 30 -14.32 -11.41 3.47
CA GLY A 30 -13.70 -12.70 3.67
C GLY A 30 -13.93 -13.21 5.09
N SER A 31 -14.31 -14.48 5.22
CA SER A 31 -14.58 -15.09 6.51
C SER A 31 -13.31 -15.43 7.32
N ASN A 32 -12.16 -15.43 6.66
CA ASN A 32 -10.89 -15.90 7.22
C ASN A 32 -9.75 -14.90 6.93
N VAL A 33 -9.65 -13.85 7.73
CA VAL A 33 -8.45 -13.01 7.71
C VAL A 33 -7.27 -13.82 8.21
N LEU A 34 -6.22 -13.93 7.40
CA LEU A 34 -5.00 -14.62 7.78
C LEU A 34 -4.30 -13.84 8.90
N PRO A 35 -3.95 -14.51 10.02
CA PRO A 35 -3.26 -13.87 11.13
C PRO A 35 -1.75 -13.75 10.85
N PHE A 36 -1.37 -13.35 9.63
CA PHE A 36 0.03 -13.13 9.30
C PHE A 36 0.36 -11.66 9.52
N VAL A 37 1.03 -11.38 10.61
CA VAL A 37 1.43 -10.03 10.99
C VAL A 37 2.86 -10.05 11.48
N LEU A 38 3.66 -9.11 11.00
CA LEU A 38 5.00 -8.86 11.49
C LEU A 38 4.93 -7.82 12.60
N ASP A 39 5.72 -8.03 13.66
CA ASP A 39 5.88 -7.02 14.70
C ASP A 39 7.14 -6.18 14.39
N PRO A 40 6.98 -4.93 13.93
CA PRO A 40 8.14 -4.07 13.66
C PRO A 40 9.01 -3.82 14.90
N ALA A 41 8.42 -3.92 16.09
CA ALA A 41 9.16 -3.74 17.35
C ALA A 41 10.06 -4.93 17.68
N ALA A 42 9.83 -6.09 17.09
CA ALA A 42 10.69 -7.26 17.28
C ALA A 42 12.09 -7.06 16.67
N GLY A 43 12.21 -6.27 15.60
CA GLY A 43 13.47 -6.01 14.89
C GLY A 43 14.10 -7.27 14.30
N GLY A 44 15.32 -7.14 13.81
CA GLY A 44 16.11 -8.26 13.30
C GLY A 44 15.80 -8.65 11.85
N GLU A 45 16.13 -9.89 11.50
CA GLU A 45 15.87 -10.46 10.17
C GLU A 45 14.64 -11.37 10.21
N LEU A 46 13.96 -11.49 9.07
CA LEU A 46 12.88 -12.45 8.91
C LEU A 46 13.41 -13.89 8.97
N SER A 47 12.69 -14.76 9.63
CA SER A 47 12.94 -16.20 9.53
C SER A 47 12.59 -16.72 8.13
N GLY A 48 13.16 -17.87 7.74
CA GLY A 48 12.84 -18.49 6.46
C GLY A 48 11.34 -18.75 6.29
N ASP A 49 10.62 -19.11 7.35
CA ASP A 49 9.17 -19.34 7.30
C ASP A 49 8.40 -18.02 7.06
N GLN A 50 8.85 -16.91 7.64
CA GLN A 50 8.23 -15.61 7.39
C GLN A 50 8.47 -15.15 5.96
N VAL A 51 9.69 -15.32 5.43
CA VAL A 51 9.99 -15.03 4.01
C VAL A 51 9.09 -15.84 3.10
N ASN A 52 9.03 -17.16 3.29
CA ASN A 52 8.20 -18.06 2.50
C ASN A 52 6.71 -17.67 2.56
N ALA A 53 6.22 -17.26 3.72
CA ALA A 53 4.83 -16.84 3.89
C ALA A 53 4.53 -15.55 3.11
N LEU A 54 5.40 -14.54 3.17
CA LEU A 54 5.26 -13.27 2.42
C LEU A 54 5.32 -13.50 0.92
N GLU A 55 6.24 -14.34 0.47
CA GLU A 55 6.36 -14.70 -0.94
C GLU A 55 5.11 -15.46 -1.43
N ALA A 56 4.60 -16.40 -0.64
CA ALA A 56 3.36 -17.12 -0.96
C ALA A 56 2.17 -16.17 -1.08
N LEU A 57 2.00 -15.22 -0.16
CA LEU A 57 0.95 -14.19 -0.23
C LEU A 57 1.09 -13.32 -1.48
N SER A 58 2.32 -12.89 -1.80
CA SER A 58 2.59 -12.10 -3.00
C SER A 58 2.28 -12.88 -4.29
N ILE A 59 2.63 -14.16 -4.35
CA ILE A 59 2.31 -15.03 -5.49
C ILE A 59 0.80 -15.22 -5.64
N GLU A 60 0.09 -15.42 -4.53
CA GLU A 60 -1.36 -15.55 -4.54
C GLU A 60 -2.04 -14.27 -5.01
N ALA A 61 -1.61 -13.12 -4.52
CA ALA A 61 -2.08 -11.82 -4.99
C ALA A 61 -1.83 -11.63 -6.50
N ALA A 62 -0.63 -11.99 -6.99
CA ALA A 62 -0.32 -11.89 -8.41
C ALA A 62 -1.22 -12.81 -9.27
N ARG A 63 -1.51 -14.03 -8.81
CA ARG A 63 -2.46 -14.94 -9.47
C ARG A 63 -3.86 -14.35 -9.54
N THR A 64 -4.34 -13.77 -8.44
CA THR A 64 -5.64 -13.09 -8.40
C THR A 64 -5.69 -11.94 -9.37
N ALA A 65 -4.65 -11.09 -9.42
CA ALA A 65 -4.58 -9.97 -10.36
C ALA A 65 -4.64 -10.43 -11.82
N VAL A 66 -3.85 -11.44 -12.18
CA VAL A 66 -3.85 -12.01 -13.55
C VAL A 66 -5.21 -12.63 -13.90
N SER A 67 -5.81 -13.38 -12.98
CA SER A 67 -7.13 -13.99 -13.18
C SER A 67 -8.22 -12.94 -13.36
N SER A 68 -8.16 -11.84 -12.62
CA SER A 68 -9.10 -10.72 -12.76
C SER A 68 -9.02 -10.06 -14.14
N LEU A 69 -7.81 -9.87 -14.67
CA LEU A 69 -7.65 -9.34 -16.02
C LEU A 69 -8.07 -10.33 -17.10
N ALA A 70 -7.83 -11.62 -16.91
CA ALA A 70 -8.32 -12.64 -17.83
C ALA A 70 -9.86 -12.63 -17.87
N SER A 71 -10.51 -12.57 -16.72
CA SER A 71 -11.97 -12.45 -16.61
C SER A 71 -12.51 -11.16 -17.23
N LEU A 72 -11.79 -10.04 -17.11
CA LEU A 72 -12.15 -8.78 -17.74
C LEU A 72 -12.05 -8.87 -19.28
N ALA A 73 -11.00 -9.54 -19.79
CA ALA A 73 -10.79 -9.74 -21.22
C ALA A 73 -11.88 -10.62 -21.87
N GLU A 74 -12.48 -11.56 -21.12
CA GLU A 74 -13.58 -12.40 -21.61
C GLU A 74 -14.82 -11.60 -22.03
N ILE A 75 -15.02 -10.41 -21.47
CA ILE A 75 -16.13 -9.50 -21.85
C ILE A 75 -15.67 -8.39 -22.80
N GLY A 76 -14.48 -8.51 -23.38
CA GLY A 76 -13.94 -7.55 -24.35
C GLY A 76 -13.36 -6.27 -23.74
N GLU A 77 -13.24 -6.18 -22.41
CA GLU A 77 -12.59 -5.09 -21.75
C GLU A 77 -11.08 -5.37 -21.65
N LEU A 78 -10.30 -4.32 -21.80
CA LEU A 78 -8.84 -4.39 -21.69
C LEU A 78 -8.36 -3.47 -20.57
N ASP A 79 -7.45 -3.98 -19.79
CA ASP A 79 -6.71 -3.20 -18.81
C ASP A 79 -5.24 -3.64 -18.81
N HIS A 80 -4.44 -2.98 -17.99
CA HIS A 80 -3.01 -3.27 -17.89
C HIS A 80 -2.64 -3.75 -16.48
N LEU A 81 -1.62 -4.60 -16.40
CA LEU A 81 -1.06 -5.07 -15.13
C LEU A 81 0.00 -4.13 -14.55
N GLY A 82 0.46 -3.16 -15.34
CA GLY A 82 1.47 -2.20 -14.89
C GLY A 82 1.01 -1.45 -13.64
N GLY A 83 1.91 -1.17 -12.72
CA GLY A 83 1.58 -0.61 -11.41
C GLY A 83 0.84 -1.59 -10.49
N GLY A 84 -0.06 -2.41 -11.02
CA GLY A 84 -0.80 -3.40 -10.23
C GLY A 84 0.08 -4.55 -9.75
N LEU A 85 0.93 -5.10 -10.59
CA LEU A 85 1.89 -6.13 -10.17
C LEU A 85 3.06 -5.54 -9.38
N ASP A 86 3.51 -4.36 -9.74
CA ASP A 86 4.66 -3.70 -9.10
C ASP A 86 4.43 -3.39 -7.62
N ILE A 87 3.18 -3.11 -7.23
CA ILE A 87 2.87 -2.77 -5.84
C ILE A 87 2.84 -4.01 -4.93
N ILE A 88 2.58 -5.20 -5.46
CA ILE A 88 2.24 -6.39 -4.67
C ILE A 88 3.28 -6.71 -3.60
N PRO A 89 4.58 -6.86 -3.88
CA PRO A 89 5.54 -7.24 -2.83
C PRO A 89 5.61 -6.21 -1.71
N ALA A 90 5.73 -4.92 -2.05
CA ALA A 90 5.82 -3.84 -1.07
C ALA A 90 4.51 -3.67 -0.28
N LEU A 91 3.36 -3.81 -0.93
CA LEU A 91 2.07 -3.71 -0.24
C LEU A 91 1.81 -4.93 0.66
N THR A 92 2.23 -6.13 0.24
CA THR A 92 2.19 -7.33 1.10
C THR A 92 2.99 -7.11 2.37
N MET A 93 4.20 -6.54 2.26
CA MET A 93 5.01 -6.14 3.40
C MET A 93 4.28 -5.11 4.28
N THR A 94 3.77 -4.05 3.69
CA THR A 94 3.06 -2.97 4.40
C THR A 94 1.84 -3.49 5.15
N VAL A 95 0.99 -4.30 4.50
CA VAL A 95 -0.21 -4.87 5.14
C VAL A 95 0.16 -5.78 6.31
N SER A 96 1.28 -6.50 6.22
CA SER A 96 1.76 -7.34 7.32
C SER A 96 2.36 -6.55 8.49
N MET A 97 2.76 -5.30 8.30
CA MET A 97 3.39 -4.44 9.32
C MET A 97 2.44 -3.37 9.89
N THR A 98 1.28 -3.16 9.28
CA THR A 98 0.33 -2.13 9.74
C THR A 98 -0.57 -2.64 10.87
N ASP A 99 -0.86 -1.79 11.86
CA ASP A 99 -1.80 -2.07 12.95
C ASP A 99 -3.14 -1.34 12.76
N TYR A 100 -3.28 -0.57 11.68
CA TYR A 100 -4.46 0.22 11.30
C TYR A 100 -4.89 1.27 12.33
N GLU A 101 -4.13 1.46 13.37
CA GLU A 101 -4.37 2.45 14.41
C GLU A 101 -3.25 3.49 14.43
N LYS A 102 -2.05 3.10 14.85
CA LYS A 102 -0.87 3.96 14.87
C LYS A 102 -0.13 3.95 13.54
N ILE A 103 0.01 2.76 12.96
CA ILE A 103 0.64 2.55 11.65
C ILE A 103 -0.44 2.26 10.64
N GLU A 104 -0.56 3.14 9.67
CA GLU A 104 -1.53 3.05 8.59
C GLU A 104 -0.85 3.32 7.25
N TYR A 105 -1.49 2.93 6.17
CA TYR A 105 -0.97 3.19 4.85
C TYR A 105 -1.98 3.92 3.97
N THR A 106 -1.47 4.55 2.93
CA THR A 106 -2.24 5.20 1.88
C THR A 106 -1.63 4.94 0.51
N ILE A 107 -2.42 5.09 -0.54
CA ILE A 107 -2.01 4.83 -1.91
C ILE A 107 -2.21 6.08 -2.76
N GLU A 108 -1.11 6.61 -3.27
CA GLU A 108 -1.11 7.73 -4.19
C GLU A 108 -1.40 7.29 -5.63
N ASN A 109 -0.78 6.20 -6.06
CA ASN A 109 -0.91 5.65 -7.41
C ASN A 109 -2.14 4.72 -7.54
N ALA A 110 -3.34 5.27 -7.39
CA ALA A 110 -4.59 4.51 -7.29
C ALA A 110 -4.89 3.59 -8.50
N HIS A 111 -4.21 3.77 -9.64
CA HIS A 111 -4.28 2.87 -10.79
C HIS A 111 -3.66 1.49 -10.54
N CYS A 112 -2.95 1.29 -9.43
CA CYS A 112 -2.48 -0.02 -8.98
C CYS A 112 -3.58 -0.89 -8.35
N SER A 113 -4.83 -0.47 -8.44
CA SER A 113 -5.99 -1.02 -7.74
C SER A 113 -6.13 -2.54 -7.84
N ILE A 114 -5.83 -3.15 -8.98
CA ILE A 114 -5.89 -4.61 -9.09
C ILE A 114 -4.90 -5.31 -8.15
N GLY A 115 -3.68 -4.81 -8.01
CA GLY A 115 -2.70 -5.33 -7.05
C GLY A 115 -3.15 -5.11 -5.61
N TYR A 116 -3.69 -3.93 -5.32
CA TYR A 116 -4.22 -3.58 -4.01
C TYR A 116 -5.33 -4.54 -3.56
N TYR A 117 -6.38 -4.73 -4.36
CA TYR A 117 -7.44 -5.67 -4.02
C TYR A 117 -6.95 -7.11 -3.92
N SER A 118 -6.02 -7.50 -4.79
CA SER A 118 -5.46 -8.85 -4.80
C SER A 118 -4.64 -9.15 -3.54
N VAL A 119 -3.87 -8.19 -3.03
CA VAL A 119 -3.16 -8.31 -1.75
C VAL A 119 -4.17 -8.46 -0.61
N LEU A 120 -5.19 -7.61 -0.56
CA LEU A 120 -6.21 -7.70 0.49
C LEU A 120 -6.98 -9.04 0.43
N ALA A 121 -7.21 -9.58 -0.77
CA ALA A 121 -7.79 -10.90 -0.94
C ALA A 121 -6.85 -12.02 -0.44
N ALA A 122 -5.55 -11.93 -0.72
CA ALA A 122 -4.57 -12.89 -0.23
C ALA A 122 -4.49 -12.91 1.31
N PHE A 123 -4.70 -11.76 1.96
CA PHE A 123 -4.85 -11.68 3.43
C PHE A 123 -6.24 -12.07 3.94
N GLY A 124 -7.19 -12.36 3.06
CA GLY A 124 -8.55 -12.80 3.42
C GLY A 124 -9.51 -11.67 3.82
N PHE A 125 -9.16 -10.40 3.61
CA PHE A 125 -10.06 -9.27 3.87
C PHE A 125 -11.24 -9.22 2.90
N ILE A 126 -11.03 -9.66 1.67
CA ILE A 126 -12.03 -9.76 0.61
C ILE A 126 -12.00 -11.17 0.02
N GLU A 127 -13.14 -11.65 -0.47
CA GLU A 127 -13.18 -12.92 -1.18
C GLU A 127 -12.43 -12.82 -2.52
N GLN A 128 -11.52 -13.74 -2.79
CA GLN A 128 -10.71 -13.76 -4.00
C GLN A 128 -11.56 -13.83 -5.27
N ASP A 129 -12.57 -14.70 -5.27
CA ASP A 129 -13.53 -14.82 -6.38
C ASP A 129 -14.29 -13.53 -6.65
N HIS A 130 -14.55 -12.73 -5.60
CA HIS A 130 -15.18 -11.44 -5.75
C HIS A 130 -14.28 -10.47 -6.51
N VAL A 131 -12.97 -10.41 -6.15
CA VAL A 131 -12.02 -9.57 -6.89
C VAL A 131 -11.93 -10.00 -8.36
N VAL A 132 -11.84 -11.30 -8.63
CA VAL A 132 -11.75 -11.83 -10.01
C VAL A 132 -12.97 -11.47 -10.86
N ARG A 133 -14.17 -11.56 -10.29
CA ARG A 133 -15.41 -11.32 -11.06
C ARG A 133 -15.79 -9.85 -11.16
N GLU A 134 -15.47 -9.05 -10.15
CA GLU A 134 -16.04 -7.72 -10.00
C GLU A 134 -15.06 -6.59 -10.32
N PHE A 135 -13.78 -6.90 -10.58
CA PHE A 135 -12.81 -5.87 -10.93
C PHE A 135 -13.29 -5.02 -12.10
N ARG A 136 -13.39 -3.70 -11.89
CA ARG A 136 -13.93 -2.68 -12.82
C ARG A 136 -15.41 -2.88 -13.20
N ARG A 137 -16.10 -3.80 -12.56
CA ARG A 137 -17.54 -4.07 -12.80
C ARG A 137 -18.42 -3.61 -11.66
N SER A 138 -17.84 -3.39 -10.48
CA SER A 138 -18.56 -2.91 -9.30
C SER A 138 -17.90 -1.66 -8.72
N LEU A 139 -18.61 -0.99 -7.80
CA LEU A 139 -18.13 0.25 -7.17
C LEU A 139 -17.09 -0.01 -6.08
N ASP A 140 -17.09 -1.19 -5.50
CA ASP A 140 -16.14 -1.58 -4.45
C ASP A 140 -14.82 -2.11 -5.00
N ILE A 141 -14.83 -2.80 -6.15
CA ILE A 141 -13.62 -3.29 -6.83
C ILE A 141 -13.37 -2.47 -8.10
N ALA A 142 -13.26 -1.17 -7.89
CA ALA A 142 -13.17 -0.19 -8.97
C ALA A 142 -11.79 -0.20 -9.67
N GLY A 143 -11.70 0.41 -10.86
CA GLY A 143 -10.44 0.55 -11.61
C GLY A 143 -9.41 1.49 -10.96
N HIS A 144 -9.80 2.23 -9.92
CA HIS A 144 -8.92 2.94 -9.00
C HIS A 144 -9.19 2.46 -7.58
N VAL A 145 -8.21 2.61 -6.70
CA VAL A 145 -8.33 2.17 -5.31
C VAL A 145 -9.57 2.77 -4.66
N SER A 146 -10.43 1.91 -4.14
CA SER A 146 -11.57 2.25 -3.29
C SER A 146 -11.35 1.67 -1.90
N TRP A 147 -12.02 2.24 -0.90
CA TRP A 147 -12.01 1.64 0.42
C TRP A 147 -12.74 0.30 0.41
N VAL A 148 -12.06 -0.70 0.95
CA VAL A 148 -12.57 -2.04 1.22
C VAL A 148 -11.99 -2.52 2.56
N PRO A 149 -12.49 -3.61 3.16
CA PRO A 149 -11.91 -4.16 4.38
C PRO A 149 -10.40 -4.38 4.29
N GLY A 150 -9.68 -4.00 5.34
CA GLY A 150 -8.22 -4.05 5.38
C GLY A 150 -7.51 -2.98 4.53
N GLY A 151 -8.27 -2.21 3.77
CA GLY A 151 -7.76 -1.20 2.86
C GLY A 151 -7.62 0.19 3.46
N THR A 152 -7.10 1.10 2.65
CA THR A 152 -6.91 2.50 3.01
C THR A 152 -8.16 3.35 2.78
N GLN A 153 -8.43 4.29 3.67
CA GLN A 153 -9.48 5.30 3.51
C GLN A 153 -9.00 6.49 2.67
N LEU A 154 -7.70 6.71 2.61
CA LEU A 154 -7.08 7.77 1.81
C LEU A 154 -6.40 7.17 0.59
N ASN A 155 -6.92 7.49 -0.56
CA ASN A 155 -6.37 7.10 -1.85
C ASN A 155 -6.57 8.22 -2.87
N GLY A 156 -5.78 8.21 -3.93
CA GLY A 156 -5.80 9.25 -4.93
C GLY A 156 -5.98 8.72 -6.35
N GLY A 157 -6.82 9.40 -7.15
CA GLY A 157 -6.87 9.22 -8.60
C GLY A 157 -6.07 10.29 -9.35
N ARG A 158 -5.52 11.27 -8.65
CA ARG A 158 -4.68 12.35 -9.21
C ARG A 158 -3.28 12.25 -8.65
N LEU A 159 -2.33 12.01 -9.54
CA LEU A 159 -0.94 11.77 -9.19
C LEU A 159 -0.34 12.94 -8.38
N GLY A 160 0.35 12.59 -7.31
CA GLY A 160 1.03 13.50 -6.38
C GLY A 160 0.14 14.13 -5.31
N VAL A 161 -1.18 14.19 -5.49
CA VAL A 161 -2.10 14.89 -4.57
C VAL A 161 -2.19 14.18 -3.21
N MET A 162 -2.06 12.86 -3.20
CA MET A 162 -2.14 12.11 -1.95
C MET A 162 -0.91 12.24 -1.06
N ILE A 163 0.23 12.62 -1.59
CA ILE A 163 1.47 12.79 -0.81
C ILE A 163 1.31 13.88 0.27
N PRO A 164 0.91 15.13 -0.06
CA PRO A 164 0.64 16.13 0.99
C PRO A 164 -0.56 15.76 1.88
N THR A 165 -1.55 15.04 1.35
CA THR A 165 -2.69 14.57 2.14
C THR A 165 -2.24 13.54 3.18
N ALA A 166 -1.38 12.60 2.79
CA ALA A 166 -0.78 11.60 3.68
C ALA A 166 0.11 12.25 4.76
N ALA A 167 0.85 13.31 4.42
CA ALA A 167 1.60 14.09 5.39
C ALA A 167 0.67 14.72 6.46
N GLY A 168 -0.47 15.27 6.03
CA GLY A 168 -1.50 15.76 6.95
C GLY A 168 -2.09 14.66 7.83
N GLN A 169 -2.34 13.47 7.28
CA GLN A 169 -2.79 12.30 8.05
C GLN A 169 -1.75 11.88 9.10
N ALA A 170 -0.47 11.84 8.72
CA ALA A 170 0.62 11.49 9.63
C ALA A 170 0.75 12.48 10.79
N LEU A 171 0.66 13.79 10.52
CA LEU A 171 0.63 14.82 11.55
C LEU A 171 -0.58 14.67 12.48
N GLY A 172 -1.76 14.36 11.93
CA GLY A 172 -2.96 14.07 12.70
C GLY A 172 -2.79 12.85 13.61
N LYS A 173 -2.18 11.78 13.11
CA LYS A 173 -1.87 10.58 13.90
C LYS A 173 -0.86 10.88 15.02
N LYS A 174 0.21 11.62 14.72
CA LYS A 174 1.20 12.05 15.73
C LYS A 174 0.53 12.88 16.83
N ALA A 175 -0.36 13.79 16.47
CA ALA A 175 -1.10 14.60 17.43
C ALA A 175 -2.06 13.77 18.30
N HIS A 176 -2.65 12.70 17.77
CA HIS A 176 -3.63 11.86 18.46
C HIS A 176 -3.00 10.72 19.26
N PHE A 177 -2.05 10.01 18.67
CA PHE A 177 -1.44 8.82 19.29
C PHE A 177 -0.04 9.08 19.88
N GLY A 178 0.54 10.25 19.63
CA GLY A 178 1.90 10.59 20.03
C GLY A 178 2.97 9.90 19.18
N ASP A 179 4.17 9.82 19.74
CA ASP A 179 5.30 9.14 19.10
C ASP A 179 5.00 7.65 18.90
N GLY A 180 5.60 7.07 17.86
CA GLY A 180 5.36 5.68 17.47
C GLY A 180 4.21 5.49 16.47
N SER A 181 3.60 6.59 15.99
CA SER A 181 2.69 6.55 14.84
C SER A 181 3.46 6.77 13.53
N ALA A 182 2.98 6.19 12.43
CA ALA A 182 3.52 6.41 11.10
C ALA A 182 2.46 6.21 10.01
N VAL A 183 2.65 6.88 8.88
CA VAL A 183 1.86 6.64 7.66
C VAL A 183 2.79 6.21 6.53
N ILE A 184 2.51 5.06 5.94
CA ILE A 184 3.23 4.51 4.79
C ILE A 184 2.47 4.91 3.53
N CYS A 185 3.07 5.73 2.66
CA CYS A 185 2.46 6.21 1.43
C CYS A 185 3.10 5.54 0.22
N HIS A 186 2.34 4.70 -0.49
CA HIS A 186 2.79 4.11 -1.75
C HIS A 186 2.60 5.08 -2.89
N CYS A 187 3.65 5.34 -3.65
CA CYS A 187 3.71 6.32 -4.72
C CYS A 187 4.27 5.71 -6.01
N GLY A 188 3.74 6.15 -7.15
CA GLY A 188 4.27 5.78 -8.46
C GLY A 188 5.23 6.82 -9.04
N ASP A 189 5.96 6.44 -10.09
CA ASP A 189 6.96 7.28 -10.76
C ASP A 189 6.46 8.69 -11.15
N ALA A 190 5.26 8.80 -11.68
CA ALA A 190 4.71 10.07 -12.10
C ALA A 190 4.17 10.92 -10.91
N GLY A 191 3.81 10.24 -9.82
CA GLY A 191 3.27 10.91 -8.63
C GLY A 191 4.33 11.72 -7.91
N TRP A 192 5.44 11.08 -7.57
CA TRP A 192 6.46 11.68 -6.71
C TRP A 192 7.30 12.80 -7.35
N ILE A 193 7.27 12.95 -8.69
CA ILE A 193 7.90 14.07 -9.38
C ILE A 193 6.95 15.25 -9.63
N SER A 194 5.71 15.16 -9.21
CA SER A 194 4.72 16.24 -9.37
C SER A 194 5.01 17.40 -8.42
N GLY A 195 4.55 18.58 -8.77
CA GLY A 195 4.69 19.79 -7.91
C GLY A 195 4.01 19.61 -6.56
N GLN A 196 2.89 18.88 -6.51
CA GLN A 196 2.17 18.58 -5.27
C GLN A 196 2.99 17.64 -4.37
N ALA A 197 3.66 16.64 -4.95
CA ALA A 197 4.53 15.75 -4.21
C ALA A 197 5.71 16.49 -3.58
N LEU A 198 6.39 17.35 -4.34
CA LEU A 198 7.49 18.17 -3.83
C LEU A 198 7.05 19.04 -2.65
N ASN A 199 5.85 19.64 -2.74
CA ASN A 199 5.27 20.37 -1.61
C ASN A 199 4.97 19.44 -0.43
N GLY A 200 4.45 18.24 -0.68
CA GLY A 200 4.17 17.25 0.36
C GLY A 200 5.42 16.78 1.10
N PHE A 201 6.53 16.55 0.40
CA PHE A 201 7.82 16.21 0.99
C PHE A 201 8.34 17.36 1.87
N ASN A 202 8.29 18.59 1.37
CA ASN A 202 8.70 19.77 2.13
C ASN A 202 7.84 19.96 3.39
N VAL A 203 6.53 19.73 3.31
CA VAL A 203 5.63 19.82 4.49
C VAL A 203 5.94 18.69 5.48
N ALA A 204 6.20 17.49 4.99
CA ALA A 204 6.54 16.35 5.85
C ALA A 204 7.82 16.62 6.65
N ASP A 205 8.89 17.07 5.99
CA ASP A 205 10.15 17.41 6.63
C ASP A 205 9.99 18.59 7.61
N LEU A 206 9.45 19.71 7.13
CA LEU A 206 9.31 20.94 7.92
C LEU A 206 8.54 20.75 9.23
N HIS A 207 7.52 19.89 9.23
CA HIS A 207 6.67 19.66 10.38
C HIS A 207 6.96 18.33 11.12
N GLY A 208 7.97 17.58 10.72
CA GLY A 208 8.31 16.29 11.31
C GLY A 208 7.15 15.31 11.25
N ALA A 209 6.49 15.20 10.08
CA ALA A 209 5.43 14.23 9.86
C ALA A 209 6.02 12.81 9.83
N PRO A 210 5.50 11.86 10.64
CA PRO A 210 5.99 10.49 10.65
C PRO A 210 5.57 9.74 9.39
N MET A 211 6.34 9.94 8.31
CA MET A 211 6.03 9.42 6.97
C MET A 211 7.08 8.45 6.46
N VAL A 212 6.62 7.39 5.84
CA VAL A 212 7.40 6.51 4.98
C VAL A 212 6.84 6.60 3.56
N PHE A 213 7.67 6.99 2.60
CA PHE A 213 7.28 7.03 1.19
C PHE A 213 7.84 5.82 0.47
N VAL A 214 6.97 4.93 0.00
CA VAL A 214 7.35 3.76 -0.79
C VAL A 214 7.23 4.12 -2.27
N MET A 215 8.36 4.37 -2.92
CA MET A 215 8.42 4.83 -4.32
C MET A 215 8.59 3.63 -5.27
N HIS A 216 7.52 3.29 -5.98
CA HIS A 216 7.55 2.26 -7.02
C HIS A 216 8.19 2.83 -8.27
N ARG A 217 9.43 2.43 -8.54
CA ARG A 217 10.23 2.96 -9.65
C ARG A 217 10.39 1.92 -10.75
N ASN A 218 9.43 1.85 -11.65
CA ASN A 218 9.46 0.96 -12.80
C ASN A 218 9.98 1.61 -14.09
N GLY A 219 10.23 2.93 -14.06
CA GLY A 219 10.74 3.68 -15.21
C GLY A 219 9.70 4.01 -16.29
N ILE A 220 8.45 3.63 -16.06
CA ILE A 220 7.36 3.76 -17.03
C ILE A 220 6.17 4.45 -16.36
N GLN A 221 5.54 5.35 -17.08
CA GLN A 221 4.28 5.94 -16.68
C GLN A 221 3.29 5.91 -17.83
N LEU A 222 2.07 5.45 -17.56
CA LEU A 222 1.06 5.19 -18.56
C LEU A 222 1.63 4.33 -19.70
N SER A 223 1.84 4.88 -20.87
CA SER A 223 2.39 4.20 -22.05
C SER A 223 3.75 4.74 -22.47
N GLY A 224 4.42 5.49 -21.63
CA GLY A 224 5.67 6.15 -21.96
C GLY A 224 6.77 6.00 -20.91
N SER A 225 8.01 6.27 -21.32
CA SER A 225 9.15 6.34 -20.42
C SER A 225 9.08 7.58 -19.53
N ASN A 226 9.56 7.50 -18.29
CA ASN A 226 9.69 8.64 -17.38
C ASN A 226 10.48 9.79 -17.99
N LYS A 227 11.42 9.51 -18.90
CA LYS A 227 12.20 10.53 -19.63
C LYS A 227 11.34 11.51 -20.45
N GLN A 228 10.11 11.14 -20.78
CA GLN A 228 9.19 12.03 -21.50
C GLN A 228 8.63 13.15 -20.61
N ILE A 229 8.66 12.97 -19.29
CA ILE A 229 8.15 13.95 -18.32
C ILE A 229 9.31 14.58 -17.56
N MET A 230 10.27 13.77 -17.13
CA MET A 230 11.47 14.23 -16.43
C MET A 230 12.68 13.41 -16.91
N ASP A 231 13.64 14.08 -17.53
CA ASP A 231 14.89 13.45 -17.99
C ASP A 231 15.99 13.48 -16.91
N LYS A 232 15.73 14.14 -15.80
CA LYS A 232 16.64 14.26 -14.66
C LYS A 232 16.27 13.27 -13.56
N ASP A 233 17.28 12.86 -12.81
CA ASP A 233 17.09 12.07 -11.60
C ASP A 233 16.40 12.92 -10.52
N PRO A 234 15.23 12.53 -10.00
CA PRO A 234 14.54 13.30 -8.98
C PRO A 234 15.13 13.11 -7.57
N ARG A 235 15.96 12.08 -7.34
CA ARG A 235 16.52 11.76 -6.01
C ARG A 235 17.28 12.91 -5.36
N PRO A 236 18.16 13.65 -6.07
CA PRO A 236 18.83 14.80 -5.48
C PRO A 236 17.86 15.90 -5.01
N ILE A 237 16.75 16.08 -5.71
CA ILE A 237 15.73 17.07 -5.33
C ILE A 237 15.05 16.64 -4.04
N ILE A 238 14.66 15.36 -3.93
CA ILE A 238 13.98 14.81 -2.77
C ILE A 238 14.88 14.82 -1.54
N SER A 239 16.15 14.43 -1.70
CA SER A 239 17.14 14.52 -0.62
C SER A 239 17.39 15.96 -0.17
N ALA A 240 17.35 16.92 -1.09
CA ALA A 240 17.50 18.34 -0.76
C ALA A 240 16.30 18.90 0.02
N LEU A 241 15.16 18.21 -0.01
CA LEU A 241 13.97 18.49 0.81
C LEU A 241 13.99 17.77 2.18
N GLY A 242 15.14 17.22 2.60
CA GLY A 242 15.29 16.58 3.90
C GLY A 242 14.87 15.10 3.95
N ILE A 243 14.37 14.53 2.86
CA ILE A 243 13.92 13.14 2.83
C ILE A 243 15.10 12.20 2.63
N GLU A 244 15.32 11.30 3.59
CA GLU A 244 16.30 10.23 3.46
C GLU A 244 15.85 9.19 2.43
N LEU A 245 16.77 8.72 1.60
CA LEU A 245 16.49 7.77 0.53
C LEU A 245 17.18 6.43 0.80
N ILE A 246 16.39 5.35 0.74
CA ILE A 246 16.86 3.97 0.78
C ILE A 246 16.50 3.32 -0.55
N GLU A 247 17.48 2.77 -1.24
CA GLU A 247 17.27 2.08 -2.52
C GLU A 247 17.31 0.57 -2.32
N ILE A 248 16.32 -0.11 -2.88
CA ILE A 248 16.25 -1.57 -2.96
C ILE A 248 16.34 -1.94 -4.45
N GLU A 249 17.33 -2.76 -4.81
CA GLU A 249 17.58 -3.13 -6.20
C GLU A 249 16.49 -4.03 -6.78
N SER A 250 15.88 -4.88 -5.95
CA SER A 250 14.83 -5.81 -6.35
C SER A 250 13.67 -5.79 -5.38
N MET A 251 12.48 -5.52 -5.87
CA MET A 251 11.25 -5.62 -5.07
C MET A 251 10.92 -7.07 -4.66
N HIS A 252 11.60 -8.06 -5.23
CA HIS A 252 11.46 -9.47 -4.88
C HIS A 252 12.46 -9.93 -3.82
N ASP A 253 13.35 -9.04 -3.36
CA ASP A 253 14.19 -9.30 -2.20
C ASP A 253 13.41 -8.98 -0.92
N THR A 254 12.73 -9.99 -0.40
CA THR A 254 11.84 -9.88 0.76
C THR A 254 12.59 -9.43 2.02
N GLN A 255 13.85 -9.87 2.21
CA GLN A 255 14.68 -9.43 3.35
C GLN A 255 15.08 -7.96 3.23
N ALA A 256 15.54 -7.54 2.05
CA ALA A 256 15.91 -6.13 1.82
C ALA A 256 14.69 -5.22 1.96
N LEU A 257 13.53 -5.64 1.45
CA LEU A 257 12.27 -4.90 1.55
C LEU A 257 11.83 -4.77 3.02
N TYR A 258 11.92 -5.85 3.81
CA TYR A 258 11.62 -5.81 5.24
C TYR A 258 12.57 -4.88 5.99
N GLY A 259 13.89 -5.04 5.80
CA GLY A 259 14.90 -4.23 6.47
C GLY A 259 14.74 -2.74 6.18
N ALA A 260 14.48 -2.38 4.92
CA ALA A 260 14.27 -0.99 4.53
C ALA A 260 12.97 -0.42 5.12
N THR A 261 11.87 -1.18 5.11
CA THR A 261 10.59 -0.73 5.69
C THR A 261 10.71 -0.56 7.20
N LEU A 262 11.34 -1.51 7.88
CA LEU A 262 11.58 -1.46 9.33
C LEU A 262 12.43 -0.23 9.72
N TYR A 263 13.52 0.02 8.99
CA TYR A 263 14.36 1.19 9.21
C TYR A 263 13.59 2.49 8.99
N ALA A 264 12.87 2.60 7.86
CA ALA A 264 12.12 3.79 7.53
C ALA A 264 11.00 4.07 8.55
N GLU A 265 10.29 3.05 9.02
CA GLU A 265 9.31 3.21 10.10
C GLU A 265 9.97 3.66 11.40
N ALA A 266 11.09 3.07 11.79
CA ALA A 266 11.80 3.46 13.00
C ALA A 266 12.29 4.91 12.94
N ALA A 267 12.80 5.35 11.78
CA ALA A 267 13.22 6.74 11.56
C ALA A 267 12.04 7.72 11.59
N ALA A 268 10.92 7.35 10.95
CA ALA A 268 9.73 8.20 10.90
C ALA A 268 9.05 8.40 12.28
N ARG A 269 9.26 7.48 13.21
CA ARG A 269 8.66 7.51 14.56
C ARG A 269 9.46 8.34 15.59
N GLN A 270 10.66 8.78 15.25
CA GLN A 270 11.49 9.65 16.10
C GLN A 270 11.12 11.12 15.92
#